data_5bb5459ea8a7d9990e38d838c5f36823
#
_entry.id   5bb5459ea8a7d9990e38d838c5f36823
#
_cell.length_a   1.000
_cell.length_b   1.000
_cell.length_c   1.000
_cell.angle_alpha   90.00
_cell.angle_beta   90.00
_cell.angle_gamma   90.00
#
_symmetry.space_group_name_H-M   'P 1'
#
loop_
_entity.id
_entity.type
_entity.pdbx_description
1 polymer ?
#
loop_
_entity_poly.entity_id
_entity_poly.type
_entity_poly.pdbx_seq_one_letter_code
_entity_poly.pdbx_strand_id
1 'polypeptide(L)'
;HGQVYVALSRCKTLEGLVLSSQITRNAMINDYRIQEFTSSVDSRQPREEQMQAAQQLYFTELICELFDFNNLQQRIQYAAFVVYGNLQKLYPELSVQYSNTRDAFRSTVTDVGERFIQQLKRLIAGNTNYLKDETIQERVRKGVAYFLEQIDRLCTPLQEASDVEIDNKETRKTVKNALDKWNEDLRIKLSTLQGCQEGFTISSYLSAKAKASIEQPSAPTARKRSEKSSEPAKLEISTDIKHPELYANLKHWRYEVATEKGLPTYTILQQKALIGVANTLPVSGRDLLKIPGIGKKIVENYGAKLLEIVDEYRKGQ
;
A
#
# COMPACT_ATOMS: atom_id res chain seq x y z
N HIS A 1 16.85 -57.27 0.52
CA HIS A 1 17.42 -56.53 1.65
C HIS A 1 16.40 -55.46 2.05
N GLY A 2 16.14 -55.28 3.36
CA GLY A 2 15.16 -54.33 3.89
C GLY A 2 13.71 -54.83 3.95
N GLN A 3 13.38 -55.99 3.45
CA GLN A 3 12.01 -56.54 3.43
C GLN A 3 11.45 -56.77 4.84
N VAL A 4 12.29 -57.13 5.80
CA VAL A 4 11.88 -57.31 7.19
C VAL A 4 11.39 -55.99 7.79
N TYR A 5 12.11 -54.88 7.55
CA TYR A 5 11.65 -53.55 8.01
C TYR A 5 10.33 -53.14 7.36
N VAL A 6 10.21 -53.34 6.04
CA VAL A 6 8.98 -53.02 5.31
C VAL A 6 7.79 -53.87 5.78
N ALA A 7 8.01 -55.14 6.11
CA ALA A 7 6.97 -55.99 6.62
C ALA A 7 6.55 -55.59 8.05
N LEU A 8 7.48 -55.33 8.94
CA LEU A 8 7.21 -54.94 10.33
C LEU A 8 6.61 -53.53 10.45
N SER A 9 7.06 -52.58 9.60
CA SER A 9 6.55 -51.21 9.64
C SER A 9 5.08 -51.08 9.17
N ARG A 10 4.53 -52.11 8.53
CA ARG A 10 3.10 -52.16 8.15
C ARG A 10 2.20 -52.74 9.28
N CYS A 11 2.79 -53.31 10.31
CA CYS A 11 2.02 -53.82 11.46
C CYS A 11 1.68 -52.64 12.38
N LYS A 12 0.38 -52.45 12.67
CA LYS A 12 -0.09 -51.46 13.63
C LYS A 12 0.18 -51.82 15.06
N THR A 13 0.18 -53.12 15.38
CA THR A 13 0.47 -53.69 16.73
C THR A 13 1.29 -54.96 16.53
N LEU A 14 2.02 -55.35 17.57
CA LEU A 14 2.76 -56.64 17.59
C LEU A 14 1.86 -57.81 17.95
N GLU A 15 0.66 -57.52 18.45
CA GLU A 15 -0.34 -58.57 18.81
C GLU A 15 -0.83 -59.25 17.54
N GLY A 16 -0.75 -60.58 17.50
CA GLY A 16 -1.14 -61.39 16.37
C GLY A 16 -0.06 -61.58 15.28
N LEU A 17 1.12 -60.97 15.46
CA LEU A 17 2.26 -61.20 14.55
C LEU A 17 2.96 -62.53 14.91
N VAL A 18 2.85 -63.49 13.99
CA VAL A 18 3.58 -64.78 14.10
C VAL A 18 4.71 -64.80 13.10
N LEU A 19 5.95 -64.96 13.56
CA LEU A 19 7.11 -65.12 12.71
C LEU A 19 7.34 -66.60 12.39
N SER A 20 7.40 -66.98 11.14
CA SER A 20 7.65 -68.33 10.68
C SER A 20 9.10 -68.79 10.92
N SER A 21 9.99 -67.85 11.13
CA SER A 21 11.40 -68.09 11.46
C SER A 21 11.96 -66.93 12.30
N GLN A 22 13.02 -67.19 13.06
CA GLN A 22 13.69 -66.23 13.88
C GLN A 22 14.40 -65.14 13.00
N ILE A 23 14.13 -63.86 13.29
CA ILE A 23 14.80 -62.75 12.61
C ILE A 23 16.24 -62.68 13.13
N THR A 24 17.19 -62.98 12.28
CA THR A 24 18.60 -62.86 12.62
C THR A 24 19.08 -61.40 12.47
N ARG A 25 20.11 -61.01 13.21
CA ARG A 25 20.71 -59.65 13.10
C ARG A 25 21.13 -59.32 11.66
N ASN A 26 21.58 -60.29 10.86
CA ASN A 26 21.97 -60.10 9.48
C ASN A 26 20.79 -59.88 8.53
N ALA A 27 19.58 -60.20 8.92
CA ALA A 27 18.35 -59.92 8.17
C ALA A 27 17.87 -58.47 8.34
N MET A 28 18.30 -57.79 9.41
CA MET A 28 18.10 -56.37 9.65
C MET A 28 19.30 -55.57 9.14
N ILE A 29 19.30 -55.25 7.87
CA ILE A 29 20.30 -54.33 7.31
C ILE A 29 19.86 -52.91 7.66
N ASN A 30 20.51 -52.34 8.64
CA ASN A 30 20.47 -50.90 8.89
C ASN A 30 21.43 -50.25 7.93
N ASP A 31 20.94 -49.39 7.01
CA ASP A 31 21.77 -48.50 6.28
C ASP A 31 22.46 -47.54 7.29
N TYR A 32 23.80 -47.64 7.39
CA TYR A 32 24.57 -46.83 8.33
C TYR A 32 24.32 -45.33 8.13
N ARG A 33 23.97 -44.89 6.90
CA ARG A 33 23.63 -43.51 6.56
C ARG A 33 22.32 -43.05 7.25
N ILE A 34 21.34 -43.95 7.35
CA ILE A 34 20.11 -43.69 8.08
C ILE A 34 20.41 -43.61 9.58
N GLN A 35 21.25 -44.50 10.09
CA GLN A 35 21.65 -44.48 11.48
C GLN A 35 22.47 -43.25 11.85
N GLU A 36 23.41 -42.86 11.00
CA GLU A 36 24.20 -41.64 11.13
C GLU A 36 23.31 -40.40 11.02
N PHE A 37 22.35 -40.37 10.08
CA PHE A 37 21.37 -39.28 9.96
C PHE A 37 20.51 -39.20 11.20
N THR A 38 19.93 -40.32 11.68
CA THR A 38 19.05 -40.31 12.87
C THR A 38 19.83 -39.87 14.10
N SER A 39 21.05 -40.42 14.33
CA SER A 39 21.88 -39.99 15.46
C SER A 39 22.35 -38.55 15.34
N SER A 40 22.57 -38.03 14.11
CA SER A 40 22.87 -36.61 13.88
C SER A 40 21.67 -35.72 14.13
N VAL A 41 20.44 -36.15 13.82
CA VAL A 41 19.21 -35.44 14.13
C VAL A 41 18.97 -35.44 15.64
N ASP A 42 19.10 -36.59 16.30
CA ASP A 42 18.94 -36.69 17.77
C ASP A 42 19.98 -35.84 18.52
N SER A 43 21.22 -35.79 18.03
CA SER A 43 22.25 -34.91 18.60
C SER A 43 22.08 -33.43 18.30
N ARG A 44 21.30 -33.08 17.26
CA ARG A 44 20.95 -31.71 16.85
C ARG A 44 19.62 -31.25 17.40
N GLN A 45 18.90 -32.08 18.17
CA GLN A 45 17.70 -31.59 18.84
C GLN A 45 18.06 -30.39 19.70
N PRO A 46 17.44 -29.22 19.46
CA PRO A 46 17.75 -28.03 20.23
C PRO A 46 17.44 -28.30 21.70
N ARG A 47 18.36 -27.96 22.58
CA ARG A 47 18.13 -28.01 24.01
C ARG A 47 16.93 -27.11 24.36
N GLU A 48 16.20 -27.44 25.41
CA GLU A 48 15.02 -26.68 25.82
C GLU A 48 15.32 -25.19 25.98
N GLU A 49 16.51 -24.83 26.49
CA GLU A 49 16.98 -23.45 26.58
C GLU A 49 17.12 -22.76 25.20
N GLN A 50 17.57 -23.51 24.20
CA GLN A 50 17.70 -22.98 22.84
C GLN A 50 16.33 -22.76 22.19
N MET A 51 15.37 -23.65 22.47
CA MET A 51 13.99 -23.47 22.00
C MET A 51 13.31 -22.26 22.66
N GLN A 52 13.49 -22.09 23.98
CA GLN A 52 12.96 -20.93 24.71
C GLN A 52 13.59 -19.62 24.18
N ALA A 53 14.89 -19.59 23.97
CA ALA A 53 15.57 -18.45 23.41
C ALA A 53 15.07 -18.11 21.98
N ALA A 54 14.86 -19.12 21.12
CA ALA A 54 14.32 -18.95 19.79
C ALA A 54 12.86 -18.43 19.81
N GLN A 55 12.04 -18.92 20.73
CA GLN A 55 10.67 -18.44 20.91
C GLN A 55 10.64 -16.97 21.37
N GLN A 56 11.52 -16.59 22.30
CA GLN A 56 11.62 -15.21 22.77
C GLN A 56 12.10 -14.29 21.65
N LEU A 57 13.07 -14.72 20.85
CA LEU A 57 13.53 -13.97 19.69
C LEU A 57 12.40 -13.74 18.68
N TYR A 58 11.68 -14.82 18.32
CA TYR A 58 10.56 -14.77 17.40
C TYR A 58 9.43 -13.84 17.89
N PHE A 59 9.06 -13.94 19.17
CA PHE A 59 8.10 -13.01 19.79
C PHE A 59 8.58 -11.56 19.69
N THR A 60 9.86 -11.31 19.97
CA THR A 60 10.46 -9.97 19.91
C THR A 60 10.47 -9.43 18.48
N GLU A 61 10.78 -10.26 17.50
CA GLU A 61 10.74 -9.86 16.09
C GLU A 61 9.34 -9.44 15.65
N LEU A 62 8.32 -10.25 15.96
CA LEU A 62 6.94 -9.97 15.56
C LEU A 62 6.37 -8.73 16.25
N ILE A 63 6.64 -8.52 17.54
CA ILE A 63 6.18 -7.33 18.25
C ILE A 63 6.90 -6.06 17.77
N CYS A 64 8.17 -6.19 17.37
CA CYS A 64 8.89 -5.10 16.74
C CYS A 64 8.35 -4.79 15.33
N GLU A 65 8.01 -5.81 14.55
CA GLU A 65 7.38 -5.64 13.25
C GLU A 65 6.04 -4.90 13.35
N LEU A 66 5.24 -5.15 14.40
CA LEU A 66 3.98 -4.44 14.63
C LEU A 66 4.18 -2.92 14.70
N PHE A 67 5.26 -2.46 15.34
CA PHE A 67 5.56 -1.03 15.55
C PHE A 67 6.64 -0.47 14.62
N ASP A 68 7.08 -1.22 13.62
CA ASP A 68 7.94 -0.72 12.56
C ASP A 68 7.10 -0.04 11.47
N PHE A 69 7.30 1.26 11.30
CA PHE A 69 6.61 2.10 10.32
C PHE A 69 7.51 2.57 9.18
N ASN A 70 8.75 2.06 9.08
CA ASN A 70 9.71 2.49 8.07
C ASN A 70 9.21 2.25 6.64
N ASN A 71 8.54 1.12 6.39
CA ASN A 71 7.94 0.86 5.08
C ASN A 71 6.88 1.91 4.73
N LEU A 72 5.98 2.25 5.66
CA LEU A 72 4.97 3.28 5.47
C LEU A 72 5.60 4.67 5.25
N GLN A 73 6.66 4.99 5.98
CA GLN A 73 7.41 6.23 5.76
C GLN A 73 7.99 6.33 4.34
N GLN A 74 8.54 5.25 3.84
CA GLN A 74 9.04 5.20 2.46
C GLN A 74 7.90 5.35 1.43
N ARG A 75 6.74 4.74 1.69
CA ARG A 75 5.57 4.84 0.81
C ARG A 75 5.01 6.26 0.75
N ILE A 76 4.83 6.92 1.90
CA ILE A 76 4.33 8.31 1.90
C ILE A 76 5.35 9.28 1.30
N GLN A 77 6.64 9.04 1.50
CA GLN A 77 7.70 9.83 0.87
C GLN A 77 7.64 9.70 -0.66
N TYR A 78 7.47 8.48 -1.17
CA TYR A 78 7.31 8.24 -2.60
C TYR A 78 6.01 8.84 -3.14
N ALA A 79 4.89 8.71 -2.41
CA ALA A 79 3.62 9.33 -2.79
C ALA A 79 3.74 10.86 -2.86
N ALA A 80 4.35 11.49 -1.86
CA ALA A 80 4.62 12.94 -1.85
C ALA A 80 5.48 13.38 -3.03
N PHE A 81 6.53 12.62 -3.36
CA PHE A 81 7.38 12.89 -4.53
C PHE A 81 6.60 12.81 -5.84
N VAL A 82 5.77 11.76 -6.01
CA VAL A 82 4.95 11.58 -7.22
C VAL A 82 3.89 12.67 -7.33
N VAL A 83 3.20 13.01 -6.23
CA VAL A 83 2.20 14.09 -6.20
C VAL A 83 2.85 15.44 -6.53
N TYR A 84 3.98 15.75 -5.91
CA TYR A 84 4.72 16.98 -6.20
C TYR A 84 5.13 17.06 -7.68
N GLY A 85 5.77 16.04 -8.22
CA GLY A 85 6.25 16.04 -9.60
C GLY A 85 5.16 16.12 -10.67
N ASN A 86 3.96 15.61 -10.37
CA ASN A 86 2.88 15.48 -11.36
C ASN A 86 1.71 16.44 -11.13
N LEU A 87 1.46 16.85 -9.87
CA LEU A 87 0.22 17.58 -9.52
C LEU A 87 0.48 18.95 -8.92
N GLN A 88 1.71 19.34 -8.58
CA GLN A 88 2.02 20.63 -7.92
C GLN A 88 1.41 21.82 -8.63
N LYS A 89 1.45 21.85 -9.95
CA LYS A 89 0.93 22.97 -10.75
C LYS A 89 -0.60 23.03 -10.80
N LEU A 90 -1.27 21.87 -10.70
CA LEU A 90 -2.73 21.73 -10.77
C LEU A 90 -3.38 21.77 -9.39
N TYR A 91 -2.70 21.18 -8.42
CA TYR A 91 -3.18 21.01 -7.04
C TYR A 91 -2.04 21.33 -6.05
N PRO A 92 -1.63 22.62 -5.93
CA PRO A 92 -0.52 23.03 -5.07
C PRO A 92 -0.78 22.71 -3.60
N GLU A 93 -2.02 22.89 -3.14
CA GLU A 93 -2.42 22.60 -1.75
C GLU A 93 -2.26 21.11 -1.42
N LEU A 94 -2.65 20.22 -2.34
CA LEU A 94 -2.47 18.78 -2.18
C LEU A 94 -0.99 18.42 -2.05
N SER A 95 -0.11 19.02 -2.85
CA SER A 95 1.34 18.79 -2.80
C SER A 95 1.94 19.25 -1.46
N VAL A 96 1.49 20.39 -0.93
CA VAL A 96 1.87 20.87 0.39
C VAL A 96 1.37 19.93 1.48
N GLN A 97 0.13 19.48 1.39
CA GLN A 97 -0.47 18.56 2.35
C GLN A 97 0.29 17.23 2.42
N TYR A 98 0.66 16.64 1.26
CA TYR A 98 1.49 15.43 1.22
C TYR A 98 2.86 15.64 1.87
N SER A 99 3.50 16.78 1.62
CA SER A 99 4.80 17.10 2.23
C SER A 99 4.68 17.26 3.75
N ASN A 100 3.68 17.99 4.21
CA ASN A 100 3.45 18.19 5.66
C ASN A 100 3.11 16.87 6.35
N THR A 101 2.26 16.05 5.74
CA THR A 101 1.89 14.73 6.30
C THR A 101 3.09 13.79 6.33
N ARG A 102 3.93 13.76 5.30
CA ARG A 102 5.18 12.99 5.28
C ARG A 102 6.09 13.35 6.47
N ASP A 103 6.28 14.64 6.70
CA ASP A 103 7.19 15.13 7.76
C ASP A 103 6.59 14.91 9.15
N ALA A 104 5.28 15.14 9.30
CA ALA A 104 4.56 14.85 10.53
C ALA A 104 4.53 13.33 10.82
N PHE A 105 4.31 12.49 9.82
CA PHE A 105 4.33 11.02 9.96
C PHE A 105 5.71 10.55 10.44
N ARG A 106 6.78 11.09 9.89
CA ARG A 106 8.14 10.78 10.35
C ARG A 106 8.30 11.08 11.83
N SER A 107 8.02 12.31 12.25
CA SER A 107 8.30 12.77 13.63
C SER A 107 7.37 12.16 14.68
N THR A 108 6.08 11.91 14.34
CA THR A 108 5.07 11.44 15.32
C THR A 108 4.81 9.95 15.27
N VAL A 109 5.07 9.29 14.14
CA VAL A 109 4.82 7.84 13.98
C VAL A 109 6.15 7.09 13.88
N THR A 110 6.99 7.36 12.89
CA THR A 110 8.18 6.55 12.63
C THR A 110 9.23 6.69 13.74
N ASP A 111 9.66 7.92 14.06
CA ASP A 111 10.70 8.17 15.08
C ASP A 111 10.22 7.75 16.49
N VAL A 112 8.91 7.88 16.76
CA VAL A 112 8.30 7.41 18.01
C VAL A 112 8.25 5.89 18.03
N GLY A 113 7.90 5.25 16.92
CA GLY A 113 7.89 3.80 16.76
C GLY A 113 9.25 3.17 17.01
N GLU A 114 10.31 3.73 16.44
CA GLU A 114 11.68 3.26 16.67
C GLU A 114 12.08 3.32 18.15
N ARG A 115 11.79 4.43 18.82
CA ARG A 115 12.05 4.56 20.27
C ARG A 115 11.19 3.59 21.09
N PHE A 116 9.96 3.38 20.68
CA PHE A 116 9.04 2.45 21.33
C PHE A 116 9.52 0.99 21.19
N ILE A 117 10.00 0.59 20.02
CA ILE A 117 10.63 -0.72 19.78
C ILE A 117 11.80 -0.95 20.73
N GLN A 118 12.68 0.06 20.92
CA GLN A 118 13.80 -0.07 21.84
C GLN A 118 13.36 -0.25 23.30
N GLN A 119 12.26 0.41 23.71
CA GLN A 119 11.68 0.19 25.04
C GLN A 119 11.13 -1.23 25.20
N LEU A 120 10.39 -1.73 24.20
CA LEU A 120 9.84 -3.09 24.24
C LEU A 120 10.95 -4.15 24.29
N LYS A 121 12.00 -4.00 23.47
CA LYS A 121 13.16 -4.90 23.52
C LYS A 121 13.79 -4.97 24.93
N ARG A 122 13.91 -3.84 25.61
CA ARG A 122 14.45 -3.81 26.99
C ARG A 122 13.52 -4.49 27.99
N LEU A 123 12.20 -4.35 27.85
CA LEU A 123 11.22 -5.00 28.72
C LEU A 123 11.16 -6.51 28.50
N ILE A 124 11.37 -6.97 27.28
CA ILE A 124 11.36 -8.39 26.93
C ILE A 124 12.70 -9.06 27.30
N ALA A 125 13.82 -8.33 27.19
CA ALA A 125 15.14 -8.85 27.50
C ALA A 125 15.24 -9.24 28.99
N GLY A 126 15.58 -10.51 29.25
CA GLY A 126 15.69 -11.02 30.63
C GLY A 126 14.36 -11.36 31.32
N ASN A 127 13.22 -11.19 30.64
CA ASN A 127 11.93 -11.58 31.18
C ASN A 127 11.57 -12.98 30.69
N THR A 128 11.52 -13.95 31.61
CA THR A 128 11.16 -15.35 31.28
C THR A 128 9.66 -15.54 31.05
N ASN A 129 8.81 -14.64 31.57
CA ASN A 129 7.35 -14.71 31.41
C ASN A 129 6.82 -13.68 30.39
N TYR A 130 7.63 -13.26 29.43
CA TYR A 130 7.34 -12.20 28.44
C TYR A 130 6.01 -12.39 27.69
N LEU A 131 5.56 -13.63 27.49
CA LEU A 131 4.30 -13.92 26.77
C LEU A 131 3.05 -13.43 27.52
N LYS A 132 3.06 -13.47 28.86
CA LYS A 132 1.92 -13.13 29.72
C LYS A 132 2.20 -11.96 30.66
N ASP A 133 3.32 -11.29 30.49
CA ASP A 133 3.69 -10.16 31.34
C ASP A 133 2.75 -8.98 31.10
N GLU A 134 2.00 -8.62 32.14
CA GLU A 134 0.98 -7.56 32.05
C GLU A 134 1.61 -6.19 31.75
N THR A 135 2.83 -5.93 32.21
CA THR A 135 3.54 -4.67 31.94
C THR A 135 3.82 -4.52 30.43
N ILE A 136 4.23 -5.61 29.77
CA ILE A 136 4.45 -5.64 28.34
C ILE A 136 3.11 -5.46 27.61
N GLN A 137 2.07 -6.19 28.02
CA GLN A 137 0.75 -6.14 27.40
C GLN A 137 0.11 -4.75 27.53
N GLU A 138 0.16 -4.15 28.72
CA GLU A 138 -0.33 -2.78 28.93
C GLU A 138 0.42 -1.77 28.08
N ARG A 139 1.75 -1.93 27.97
CA ARG A 139 2.56 -1.04 27.14
C ARG A 139 2.20 -1.16 25.67
N VAL A 140 1.95 -2.39 25.19
CA VAL A 140 1.48 -2.64 23.82
C VAL A 140 0.12 -2.00 23.58
N ARG A 141 -0.87 -2.20 24.45
CA ARG A 141 -2.20 -1.59 24.32
C ARG A 141 -2.12 -0.05 24.20
N LYS A 142 -1.33 0.58 25.09
CA LYS A 142 -1.10 2.04 25.02
C LYS A 142 -0.40 2.46 23.75
N GLY A 143 0.59 1.70 23.29
CA GLY A 143 1.27 1.96 22.01
C GLY A 143 0.33 1.84 20.82
N VAL A 144 -0.45 0.76 20.75
CA VAL A 144 -1.44 0.54 19.68
C VAL A 144 -2.45 1.69 19.63
N ALA A 145 -3.03 2.08 20.77
CA ALA A 145 -3.97 3.20 20.84
C ALA A 145 -3.35 4.50 20.33
N TYR A 146 -2.14 4.83 20.76
CA TYR A 146 -1.40 6.01 20.31
C TYR A 146 -1.19 6.01 18.79
N PHE A 147 -0.66 4.91 18.23
CA PHE A 147 -0.35 4.87 16.81
C PHE A 147 -1.60 4.85 15.94
N LEU A 148 -2.69 4.20 16.33
CA LEU A 148 -3.96 4.27 15.64
C LEU A 148 -4.49 5.70 15.57
N GLU A 149 -4.48 6.44 16.70
CA GLU A 149 -4.91 7.82 16.75
C GLU A 149 -4.04 8.74 15.87
N GLN A 150 -2.71 8.62 15.96
CA GLN A 150 -1.81 9.46 15.17
C GLN A 150 -1.93 9.20 13.67
N ILE A 151 -2.02 7.93 13.28
CA ILE A 151 -2.17 7.55 11.86
C ILE A 151 -3.51 8.04 11.31
N ASP A 152 -4.60 7.85 12.05
CA ASP A 152 -5.92 8.33 11.65
C ASP A 152 -5.92 9.85 11.45
N ARG A 153 -5.43 10.59 12.42
CA ARG A 153 -5.34 12.06 12.37
C ARG A 153 -4.56 12.57 11.15
N LEU A 154 -3.49 11.86 10.76
CA LEU A 154 -2.63 12.31 9.66
C LEU A 154 -3.10 11.81 8.29
N CYS A 155 -3.60 10.58 8.22
CA CYS A 155 -3.84 9.92 6.94
C CYS A 155 -5.29 10.10 6.45
N THR A 156 -6.29 10.18 7.32
CA THR A 156 -7.70 10.36 6.91
C THR A 156 -7.90 11.66 6.12
N PRO A 157 -7.45 12.85 6.57
CA PRO A 157 -7.58 14.07 5.78
C PRO A 157 -6.82 14.02 4.45
N LEU A 158 -5.69 13.30 4.42
CA LEU A 158 -4.90 13.14 3.20
C LEU A 158 -5.61 12.26 2.18
N GLN A 159 -6.27 11.19 2.61
CA GLN A 159 -7.03 10.30 1.75
C GLN A 159 -8.24 11.02 1.14
N GLU A 160 -8.98 11.80 1.94
CA GLU A 160 -10.10 12.61 1.49
C GLU A 160 -9.67 13.65 0.44
N ALA A 161 -8.55 14.33 0.68
CA ALA A 161 -8.01 15.32 -0.25
C ALA A 161 -7.43 14.71 -1.55
N SER A 162 -7.20 13.40 -1.59
CA SER A 162 -6.58 12.70 -2.72
C SER A 162 -7.57 12.34 -3.83
N ASP A 163 -8.87 12.55 -3.63
CA ASP A 163 -9.88 12.36 -4.67
C ASP A 163 -9.89 13.53 -5.64
N VAL A 164 -8.85 13.61 -6.47
CA VAL A 164 -8.65 14.66 -7.46
C VAL A 164 -8.78 14.13 -8.88
N GLU A 165 -9.39 14.93 -9.74
CA GLU A 165 -9.57 14.57 -11.14
C GLU A 165 -8.29 14.83 -11.94
N ILE A 166 -7.78 13.78 -12.60
CA ILE A 166 -6.57 13.84 -13.44
C ILE A 166 -6.92 13.34 -14.83
N ASP A 167 -6.94 14.24 -15.82
CA ASP A 167 -7.30 13.91 -17.20
C ASP A 167 -6.20 13.17 -17.94
N ASN A 168 -4.92 13.46 -17.64
CA ASN A 168 -3.81 12.76 -18.27
C ASN A 168 -3.75 11.31 -17.79
N LYS A 169 -3.96 10.38 -18.73
CA LYS A 169 -4.02 8.94 -18.44
C LYS A 169 -2.72 8.39 -17.82
N GLU A 170 -1.55 8.87 -18.28
CA GLU A 170 -0.25 8.40 -17.76
C GLU A 170 0.01 8.96 -16.37
N THR A 171 -0.23 10.26 -16.18
CA THR A 171 -0.15 10.90 -14.85
C THR A 171 -1.11 10.25 -13.87
N ARG A 172 -2.37 10.04 -14.27
CA ARG A 172 -3.36 9.35 -13.45
C ARG A 172 -2.88 7.97 -13.03
N LYS A 173 -2.35 7.18 -13.97
CA LYS A 173 -1.82 5.84 -13.68
C LYS A 173 -0.65 5.88 -12.69
N THR A 174 0.28 6.82 -12.88
CA THR A 174 1.45 6.96 -12.01
C THR A 174 1.06 7.37 -10.59
N VAL A 175 0.22 8.41 -10.47
CA VAL A 175 -0.29 8.88 -9.18
C VAL A 175 -1.11 7.79 -8.50
N LYS A 176 -2.08 7.21 -9.21
CA LYS A 176 -2.92 6.14 -8.67
C LYS A 176 -2.09 4.96 -8.16
N ASN A 177 -1.11 4.48 -8.92
CA ASN A 177 -0.26 3.37 -8.49
C ASN A 177 0.54 3.69 -7.21
N ALA A 178 0.99 4.94 -7.04
CA ALA A 178 1.70 5.36 -5.84
C ALA A 178 0.76 5.40 -4.62
N LEU A 179 -0.45 5.95 -4.81
CA LEU A 179 -1.47 6.06 -3.77
C LEU A 179 -2.07 4.70 -3.40
N ASP A 180 -2.35 3.84 -4.37
CA ASP A 180 -2.89 2.50 -4.12
C ASP A 180 -1.92 1.67 -3.25
N LYS A 181 -0.62 1.71 -3.55
CA LYS A 181 0.40 1.02 -2.74
C LYS A 181 0.51 1.59 -1.33
N TRP A 182 0.46 2.92 -1.19
CA TRP A 182 0.42 3.57 0.11
C TRP A 182 -0.80 3.13 0.92
N ASN A 183 -1.99 3.19 0.33
CA ASN A 183 -3.24 2.84 0.99
C ASN A 183 -3.32 1.35 1.35
N GLU A 184 -2.77 0.47 0.51
CA GLU A 184 -2.69 -0.97 0.77
C GLU A 184 -1.82 -1.25 2.01
N ASP A 185 -0.57 -0.74 2.03
CA ASP A 185 0.34 -0.95 3.14
C ASP A 185 -0.21 -0.32 4.44
N LEU A 186 -0.85 0.85 4.34
CA LEU A 186 -1.50 1.52 5.46
C LEU A 186 -2.65 0.67 6.04
N ARG A 187 -3.52 0.13 5.18
CA ARG A 187 -4.64 -0.73 5.57
C ARG A 187 -4.15 -1.99 6.29
N ILE A 188 -3.10 -2.65 5.77
CA ILE A 188 -2.51 -3.82 6.41
C ILE A 188 -1.97 -3.45 7.79
N LYS A 189 -1.26 -2.34 7.92
CA LYS A 189 -0.71 -1.88 9.20
C LYS A 189 -1.80 -1.53 10.21
N LEU A 190 -2.84 -0.81 9.79
CA LEU A 190 -3.98 -0.49 10.65
C LEU A 190 -4.71 -1.76 11.13
N SER A 191 -4.94 -2.73 10.24
CA SER A 191 -5.58 -4.00 10.59
C SER A 191 -4.73 -4.80 11.59
N THR A 192 -3.40 -4.82 11.44
CA THR A 192 -2.51 -5.50 12.41
C THR A 192 -2.49 -4.81 13.76
N LEU A 193 -2.48 -3.48 13.80
CA LEU A 193 -2.61 -2.71 15.05
C LEU A 193 -3.95 -2.96 15.73
N GLN A 194 -5.06 -2.89 14.98
CA GLN A 194 -6.40 -3.17 15.49
C GLN A 194 -6.53 -4.59 16.05
N GLY A 195 -5.94 -5.59 15.40
CA GLY A 195 -5.90 -6.97 15.88
C GLY A 195 -5.12 -7.16 17.20
N CYS A 196 -4.35 -6.16 17.62
CA CYS A 196 -3.56 -6.17 18.84
C CYS A 196 -4.02 -5.13 19.90
N GLN A 197 -5.24 -4.56 19.77
CA GLN A 197 -5.78 -3.57 20.71
C GLN A 197 -5.94 -4.10 22.13
N GLU A 198 -6.34 -5.35 22.27
CA GLU A 198 -6.50 -6.02 23.58
C GLU A 198 -5.18 -6.60 24.12
N GLY A 199 -4.10 -6.47 23.38
CA GLY A 199 -2.79 -6.98 23.71
C GLY A 199 -2.17 -7.77 22.55
N PHE A 200 -0.88 -8.11 22.70
CA PHE A 200 -0.14 -8.81 21.67
C PHE A 200 -0.07 -10.31 21.96
N THR A 201 -0.54 -11.10 21.01
CA THR A 201 -0.21 -12.51 20.88
C THR A 201 0.27 -12.80 19.48
N ILE A 202 1.16 -13.79 19.33
CA ILE A 202 1.65 -14.22 18.01
C ILE A 202 0.48 -14.60 17.09
N SER A 203 -0.51 -15.30 17.64
CA SER A 203 -1.70 -15.74 16.91
C SER A 203 -2.57 -14.57 16.44
N SER A 204 -2.89 -13.60 17.32
CA SER A 204 -3.71 -12.44 16.96
C SER A 204 -3.04 -11.59 15.88
N TYR A 205 -1.74 -11.35 16.02
CA TYR A 205 -0.96 -10.59 15.04
C TYR A 205 -0.92 -11.27 13.66
N LEU A 206 -0.55 -12.55 13.62
CA LEU A 206 -0.46 -13.30 12.34
C LEU A 206 -1.83 -13.46 11.68
N SER A 207 -2.88 -13.69 12.46
CA SER A 207 -4.25 -13.78 11.95
C SER A 207 -4.73 -12.46 11.36
N ALA A 208 -4.48 -11.33 12.06
CA ALA A 208 -4.82 -9.99 11.54
C ALA A 208 -4.05 -9.65 10.26
N LYS A 209 -2.75 -9.97 10.22
CA LYS A 209 -1.89 -9.77 9.04
C LYS A 209 -2.36 -10.60 7.85
N ALA A 210 -2.64 -11.89 8.07
CA ALA A 210 -3.15 -12.79 7.02
C ALA A 210 -4.51 -12.33 6.51
N LYS A 211 -5.46 -12.00 7.40
CA LYS A 211 -6.78 -11.49 7.03
C LYS A 211 -6.67 -10.22 6.19
N ALA A 212 -5.88 -9.24 6.61
CA ALA A 212 -5.67 -8.01 5.89
C ALA A 212 -5.05 -8.21 4.49
N SER A 213 -4.19 -9.22 4.33
CA SER A 213 -3.56 -9.55 3.05
C SER A 213 -4.53 -10.26 2.08
N ILE A 214 -5.50 -11.02 2.59
CA ILE A 214 -6.48 -11.76 1.79
C ILE A 214 -7.66 -10.86 1.39
N GLU A 215 -8.10 -9.97 2.27
CA GLU A 215 -9.22 -9.04 2.07
C GLU A 215 -8.87 -7.89 1.10
N GLN A 216 -7.89 -8.04 0.24
CA GLN A 216 -7.69 -7.09 -0.85
C GLN A 216 -8.99 -7.00 -1.66
N PRO A 217 -9.55 -5.78 -1.85
CA PRO A 217 -10.50 -5.60 -2.92
C PRO A 217 -9.72 -5.88 -4.20
N SER A 218 -9.89 -7.06 -4.74
CA SER A 218 -9.40 -7.42 -6.06
C SER A 218 -10.02 -6.45 -7.05
N ALA A 219 -9.30 -5.36 -7.34
CA ALA A 219 -9.58 -4.61 -8.55
C ALA A 219 -9.47 -5.64 -9.69
N PRO A 220 -10.50 -5.81 -10.50
CA PRO A 220 -10.46 -6.76 -11.59
C PRO A 220 -9.34 -6.35 -12.53
N THR A 221 -8.22 -7.05 -12.47
CA THR A 221 -7.19 -7.02 -13.50
C THR A 221 -7.77 -7.73 -14.70
N ALA A 222 -8.69 -7.06 -15.40
CA ALA A 222 -9.04 -7.42 -16.76
C ALA A 222 -7.77 -7.20 -17.60
N ARG A 223 -6.99 -8.26 -17.77
CA ARG A 223 -6.00 -8.38 -18.83
C ARG A 223 -6.77 -8.40 -20.16
N LYS A 224 -7.16 -7.21 -20.64
CA LYS A 224 -7.48 -7.03 -22.04
C LYS A 224 -6.16 -6.91 -22.79
N ARG A 225 -5.82 -7.97 -23.50
CA ARG A 225 -4.88 -7.99 -24.60
C ARG A 225 -5.30 -6.89 -25.56
N SER A 226 -4.63 -5.74 -25.57
CA SER A 226 -4.87 -4.70 -26.55
C SER A 226 -4.01 -4.98 -27.77
N GLU A 227 -4.70 -5.23 -28.86
CA GLU A 227 -4.14 -5.17 -30.22
C GLU A 227 -3.48 -3.82 -30.47
N LYS A 228 -2.31 -3.89 -31.10
CA LYS A 228 -1.56 -2.74 -31.56
C LYS A 228 -2.40 -1.97 -32.58
N SER A 229 -2.72 -0.73 -32.30
CA SER A 229 -3.02 0.26 -33.31
C SER A 229 -2.06 1.45 -33.17
N SER A 230 -1.49 1.77 -34.32
CA SER A 230 -0.52 2.78 -34.64
C SER A 230 -0.66 4.12 -33.89
N GLU A 231 0.47 4.61 -33.39
CA GLU A 231 0.64 5.92 -32.78
C GLU A 231 0.40 7.07 -33.78
N PRO A 232 -0.26 8.15 -33.34
CA PRO A 232 0.02 9.47 -33.86
C PRO A 232 0.94 10.25 -32.89
N ALA A 233 1.84 11.03 -33.49
CA ALA A 233 2.93 11.77 -32.90
C ALA A 233 2.61 12.49 -31.57
N LYS A 234 3.48 12.34 -30.60
CA LYS A 234 3.55 13.10 -29.35
C LYS A 234 3.80 14.57 -29.64
N LEU A 235 2.80 15.42 -29.41
CA LEU A 235 3.00 16.84 -29.15
C LEU A 235 3.20 16.99 -27.63
N GLU A 236 4.40 17.40 -27.23
CA GLU A 236 4.73 17.77 -25.85
C GLU A 236 3.90 19.01 -25.46
N ILE A 237 2.96 18.82 -24.52
CA ILE A 237 2.16 19.90 -23.97
C ILE A 237 2.85 20.34 -22.68
N SER A 238 3.39 21.56 -22.68
CA SER A 238 3.92 22.19 -21.47
C SER A 238 2.78 22.32 -20.45
N THR A 239 2.99 21.76 -19.26
CA THR A 239 2.07 21.81 -18.11
C THR A 239 2.14 23.16 -17.37
N ASP A 240 2.72 24.19 -17.95
CA ASP A 240 2.87 25.51 -17.35
C ASP A 240 1.60 26.33 -17.56
N ILE A 241 0.92 26.71 -16.45
CA ILE A 241 -0.30 27.50 -16.47
C ILE A 241 0.10 28.97 -16.28
N LYS A 242 -0.01 29.76 -17.36
CA LYS A 242 0.34 31.18 -17.35
C LYS A 242 -0.66 32.04 -16.58
N HIS A 243 -1.93 31.65 -16.60
CA HIS A 243 -3.04 32.37 -15.96
C HIS A 243 -3.82 31.45 -15.02
N PRO A 244 -3.36 31.25 -13.75
CA PRO A 244 -3.96 30.30 -12.83
C PRO A 244 -5.39 30.66 -12.40
N GLU A 245 -5.71 31.95 -12.28
CA GLU A 245 -7.05 32.42 -11.94
C GLU A 245 -8.07 32.10 -13.06
N LEU A 246 -7.68 32.38 -14.31
CA LEU A 246 -8.54 32.02 -15.46
C LEU A 246 -8.75 30.51 -15.55
N TYR A 247 -7.69 29.74 -15.30
CA TYR A 247 -7.80 28.28 -15.26
C TYR A 247 -8.76 27.81 -14.17
N ALA A 248 -8.75 28.41 -12.97
CA ALA A 248 -9.67 28.10 -11.89
C ALA A 248 -11.12 28.41 -12.29
N ASN A 249 -11.39 29.55 -12.91
CA ASN A 249 -12.72 29.93 -13.39
C ASN A 249 -13.24 28.97 -14.48
N LEU A 250 -12.38 28.59 -15.42
CA LEU A 250 -12.73 27.64 -16.47
C LEU A 250 -13.01 26.24 -15.89
N LYS A 251 -12.27 25.82 -14.85
CA LYS A 251 -12.45 24.55 -14.14
C LYS A 251 -13.79 24.54 -13.40
N HIS A 252 -14.13 25.63 -12.72
CA HIS A 252 -15.39 25.78 -12.00
C HIS A 252 -16.59 25.71 -12.97
N TRP A 253 -16.55 26.49 -14.03
CA TRP A 253 -17.58 26.45 -15.08
C TRP A 253 -17.74 25.04 -15.68
N ARG A 254 -16.65 24.34 -15.98
CA ARG A 254 -16.70 22.95 -16.49
C ARG A 254 -17.40 22.02 -15.51
N TYR A 255 -17.12 22.17 -14.22
CA TYR A 255 -17.74 21.36 -13.16
C TYR A 255 -19.25 21.62 -13.08
N GLU A 256 -19.69 22.87 -13.13
CA GLU A 256 -21.12 23.23 -13.13
C GLU A 256 -21.86 22.60 -14.30
N VAL A 257 -21.34 22.76 -15.53
CA VAL A 257 -21.93 22.18 -16.74
C VAL A 257 -21.95 20.66 -16.72
N ALA A 258 -20.91 20.02 -16.15
CA ALA A 258 -20.84 18.58 -16.03
C ALA A 258 -21.90 18.06 -15.02
N THR A 259 -22.06 18.74 -13.90
CA THR A 259 -23.05 18.42 -12.86
C THR A 259 -24.48 18.59 -13.38
N GLU A 260 -24.77 19.70 -14.09
CA GLU A 260 -26.07 19.94 -14.71
C GLU A 260 -26.46 18.86 -15.72
N LYS A 261 -25.49 18.37 -16.49
CA LYS A 261 -25.72 17.34 -17.52
C LYS A 261 -25.56 15.90 -17.00
N GLY A 262 -25.16 15.69 -15.75
CA GLY A 262 -24.90 14.36 -15.18
C GLY A 262 -23.78 13.61 -15.90
N LEU A 263 -22.80 14.34 -16.46
CA LEU A 263 -21.70 13.78 -17.24
C LEU A 263 -20.35 13.98 -16.53
N PRO A 264 -19.37 13.12 -16.76
CA PRO A 264 -18.00 13.36 -16.28
C PRO A 264 -17.43 14.64 -16.89
N THR A 265 -16.68 15.42 -16.12
CA THR A 265 -16.15 16.75 -16.51
C THR A 265 -15.28 16.70 -17.77
N TYR A 266 -14.52 15.62 -17.98
CA TYR A 266 -13.67 15.43 -19.16
C TYR A 266 -14.45 15.28 -20.47
N THR A 267 -15.73 14.94 -20.42
CA THR A 267 -16.59 14.86 -21.61
C THR A 267 -17.04 16.24 -22.10
N ILE A 268 -17.08 17.22 -21.20
CA ILE A 268 -17.39 18.62 -21.52
C ILE A 268 -16.17 19.26 -22.17
N LEU A 269 -15.03 19.25 -21.46
CA LEU A 269 -13.76 19.79 -21.99
C LEU A 269 -12.58 19.12 -21.27
N GLN A 270 -11.61 18.62 -22.04
CA GLN A 270 -10.41 17.97 -21.48
C GLN A 270 -9.51 18.99 -20.78
N GLN A 271 -8.78 18.56 -19.73
CA GLN A 271 -7.88 19.42 -18.97
C GLN A 271 -6.82 20.11 -19.85
N LYS A 272 -6.26 19.41 -20.84
CA LYS A 272 -5.31 19.99 -21.80
C LYS A 272 -5.91 21.16 -22.59
N ALA A 273 -7.20 21.09 -22.89
CA ALA A 273 -7.89 22.14 -23.59
C ALA A 273 -8.15 23.35 -22.67
N LEU A 274 -8.49 23.14 -21.40
CA LEU A 274 -8.58 24.22 -20.40
C LEU A 274 -7.23 24.94 -20.23
N ILE A 275 -6.13 24.20 -20.10
CA ILE A 275 -4.77 24.78 -20.03
C ILE A 275 -4.46 25.57 -21.31
N GLY A 276 -4.82 25.00 -22.46
CA GLY A 276 -4.66 25.67 -23.75
C GLY A 276 -5.41 27.00 -23.80
N VAL A 277 -6.69 27.05 -23.38
CA VAL A 277 -7.49 28.26 -23.29
C VAL A 277 -6.87 29.29 -22.33
N ALA A 278 -6.49 28.83 -21.13
CA ALA A 278 -5.86 29.69 -20.13
C ALA A 278 -4.52 30.30 -20.63
N ASN A 279 -3.72 29.55 -21.37
CA ASN A 279 -2.40 30.00 -21.79
C ASN A 279 -2.43 30.85 -23.05
N THR A 280 -3.44 30.68 -23.94
CA THR A 280 -3.51 31.36 -25.25
C THR A 280 -4.45 32.54 -25.28
N LEU A 281 -5.37 32.66 -24.29
CA LEU A 281 -6.37 33.73 -24.18
C LEU A 281 -7.10 33.97 -25.52
N PRO A 282 -7.81 32.95 -26.08
CA PRO A 282 -8.41 33.07 -27.42
C PRO A 282 -9.48 34.16 -27.43
N VAL A 283 -9.55 34.89 -28.59
CA VAL A 283 -10.56 35.95 -28.79
C VAL A 283 -11.64 35.57 -29.80
N SER A 284 -11.45 34.46 -30.50
CA SER A 284 -12.40 34.01 -31.52
C SER A 284 -12.57 32.51 -31.54
N GLY A 285 -13.70 32.03 -32.09
CA GLY A 285 -13.93 30.60 -32.31
C GLY A 285 -12.86 29.93 -33.19
N ARG A 286 -12.21 30.69 -34.08
CA ARG A 286 -11.08 30.19 -34.89
C ARG A 286 -9.84 29.95 -34.03
N ASP A 287 -9.62 30.77 -33.01
CA ASP A 287 -8.48 30.60 -32.09
C ASP A 287 -8.73 29.41 -31.14
N LEU A 288 -9.96 29.21 -30.71
CA LEU A 288 -10.34 28.02 -29.95
C LEU A 288 -10.03 26.72 -30.71
N LEU A 289 -10.29 26.69 -32.02
CA LEU A 289 -10.01 25.53 -32.89
C LEU A 289 -8.52 25.18 -33.03
N LYS A 290 -7.61 26.13 -32.77
CA LYS A 290 -6.15 25.90 -32.77
C LYS A 290 -5.67 25.19 -31.51
N ILE A 291 -6.50 25.15 -30.46
CA ILE A 291 -6.14 24.58 -29.17
C ILE A 291 -6.33 23.05 -29.22
N PRO A 292 -5.28 22.27 -28.90
CA PRO A 292 -5.37 20.83 -28.90
C PRO A 292 -6.44 20.33 -27.92
N GLY A 293 -7.39 19.53 -28.44
CA GLY A 293 -8.52 19.02 -27.66
C GLY A 293 -9.82 19.83 -27.79
N ILE A 294 -9.82 20.93 -28.52
CA ILE A 294 -11.05 21.67 -28.88
C ILE A 294 -11.40 21.39 -30.35
N GLY A 295 -12.49 20.66 -30.55
CA GLY A 295 -13.02 20.37 -31.88
C GLY A 295 -14.25 21.24 -32.20
N LYS A 296 -14.72 21.19 -33.48
CA LYS A 296 -15.89 21.96 -33.96
C LYS A 296 -17.11 21.83 -33.04
N LYS A 297 -17.45 20.60 -32.58
CA LYS A 297 -18.58 20.34 -31.65
C LYS A 297 -18.44 21.09 -30.33
N ILE A 298 -17.21 21.19 -29.81
CA ILE A 298 -16.96 21.91 -28.54
C ILE A 298 -17.13 23.41 -28.74
N VAL A 299 -16.67 23.93 -29.85
CA VAL A 299 -16.84 25.35 -30.18
C VAL A 299 -18.31 25.69 -30.42
N GLU A 300 -19.08 24.83 -31.09
CA GLU A 300 -20.51 24.98 -31.29
C GLU A 300 -21.29 24.98 -29.96
N ASN A 301 -20.97 24.06 -29.06
CA ASN A 301 -21.70 23.88 -27.82
C ASN A 301 -21.27 24.83 -26.70
N TYR A 302 -19.98 25.15 -26.61
CA TYR A 302 -19.40 25.84 -25.45
C TYR A 302 -18.50 27.02 -25.83
N GLY A 303 -18.24 27.26 -27.11
CA GLY A 303 -17.27 28.28 -27.57
C GLY A 303 -17.64 29.68 -27.12
N ALA A 304 -18.92 30.06 -27.20
CA ALA A 304 -19.40 31.37 -26.76
C ALA A 304 -19.10 31.61 -25.26
N LYS A 305 -19.37 30.63 -24.42
CA LYS A 305 -19.15 30.73 -22.96
C LYS A 305 -17.67 30.74 -22.59
N LEU A 306 -16.86 29.95 -23.29
CA LEU A 306 -15.40 29.97 -23.11
C LEU A 306 -14.79 31.34 -23.46
N LEU A 307 -15.25 31.96 -24.54
CA LEU A 307 -14.79 33.30 -24.93
C LEU A 307 -15.28 34.38 -23.94
N GLU A 308 -16.49 34.27 -23.44
CA GLU A 308 -17.03 35.17 -22.42
C GLU A 308 -16.16 35.12 -21.13
N ILE A 309 -15.86 33.94 -20.60
CA ILE A 309 -15.00 33.78 -19.41
C ILE A 309 -13.60 34.36 -19.64
N VAL A 310 -13.02 34.19 -20.83
CA VAL A 310 -11.72 34.79 -21.21
C VAL A 310 -11.82 36.30 -21.29
N ASP A 311 -12.89 36.83 -21.83
CA ASP A 311 -13.08 38.28 -22.00
C ASP A 311 -13.33 38.97 -20.63
N GLU A 312 -14.12 38.35 -19.77
CA GLU A 312 -14.31 38.81 -18.37
C GLU A 312 -12.97 38.86 -17.63
N TYR A 313 -12.15 37.82 -17.75
CA TYR A 313 -10.84 37.79 -17.14
C TYR A 313 -9.91 38.89 -17.66
N ARG A 314 -9.94 39.17 -18.97
CA ARG A 314 -9.16 40.23 -19.57
C ARG A 314 -9.58 41.64 -19.12
N LYS A 315 -10.86 41.87 -18.89
CA LYS A 315 -11.39 43.15 -18.41
C LYS A 315 -11.09 43.41 -16.94
N GLY A 316 -10.80 42.33 -16.18
CA GLY A 316 -10.47 42.40 -14.74
C GLY A 316 -8.99 42.56 -14.43
N GLN A 317 -8.12 42.48 -15.47
CA GLN A 317 -6.67 42.79 -15.38
C GLN A 317 -6.41 44.24 -15.78
#